data_821c5ebf51c32207266018f7cc329f2d
#
_entry.id   821c5ebf51c32207266018f7cc329f2d
#
_cell.length_a   1.000
_cell.length_b   1.000
_cell.length_c   1.000
_cell.angle_alpha   90.00
_cell.angle_beta   90.00
_cell.angle_gamma   90.00
#
_symmetry.space_group_name_H-M   'P 1'
#
loop_
_entity.id
_entity.type
_entity.pdbx_description
1 polymer ?
#
loop_
_entity_poly.entity_id
_entity_poly.type
_entity_poly.pdbx_seq_one_letter_code
_entity_poly.pdbx_strand_id
1 'polypeptide(L)'
;MIRQTRTHILAPLVLVASIASAAAADVALPDPLRLADVTSVALRNRAEVSAATAQADALAERPAIVSALEDPMITASIGYPDESMMGVDRRYDRSISIEQRFPLSRVRSHRRAVALADADRARARADATGLDVVLDARRSFFMLLERRRMQRIVDEQMALAEQLVSVAANRYASGTSTQADVLRAEVEVARLQAEQQALLAQIRGAEAMLNASMGRPADAPLPALEHDPYLEEPASQADVLHQASANRPELAAGTAEVNRAKAEVHVMRSMYRPMGMVSVGRASTMMTGDETMLMVGVSVPIWRNSLRSGVNEALAMQRMADADLIAMRSMVAGEALAAREEVNAVQTQARVLRAEVVPRAEAATEAALASYASGQGTLIAVIESARALWEVQAEQIMVEAAVGEAWANLDRATGTLREVSR
;
A
#
# COMPACT_ATOMS: atom_id res chain seq x y z
N MET A 1 -2.08 -11.78 75.26
CA MET A 1 -1.43 -10.69 74.50
C MET A 1 -1.27 -11.15 73.03
N ILE A 2 -2.23 -10.80 72.21
CA ILE A 2 -2.36 -11.23 70.78
C ILE A 2 -1.78 -10.10 69.91
N ARG A 3 -0.67 -10.37 69.20
CA ARG A 3 -0.09 -9.44 68.20
C ARG A 3 -0.78 -9.67 66.87
N GLN A 4 -1.55 -8.67 66.43
CA GLN A 4 -2.10 -8.59 65.09
C GLN A 4 -1.00 -8.21 64.08
N THR A 5 -0.75 -9.07 63.14
CA THR A 5 0.05 -8.79 61.93
C THR A 5 -0.86 -8.14 60.89
N ARG A 6 -0.57 -6.87 60.54
CA ARG A 6 -1.22 -6.14 59.45
C ARG A 6 -0.61 -6.58 58.10
N THR A 7 -1.41 -7.26 57.29
CA THR A 7 -1.12 -7.53 55.90
C THR A 7 -1.42 -6.28 55.07
N HIS A 8 -0.41 -5.66 54.47
CA HIS A 8 -0.57 -4.60 53.49
C HIS A 8 -0.91 -5.21 52.12
N ILE A 9 -2.15 -5.03 51.69
CA ILE A 9 -2.60 -5.34 50.33
C ILE A 9 -2.14 -4.19 49.45
N LEU A 10 -1.14 -4.43 48.61
CA LEU A 10 -0.76 -3.53 47.51
C LEU A 10 -1.80 -3.67 46.38
N ALA A 11 -2.63 -2.63 46.18
CA ALA A 11 -3.50 -2.50 45.04
C ALA A 11 -2.66 -2.18 43.80
N PRO A 12 -2.88 -2.84 42.66
CA PRO A 12 -2.22 -2.46 41.42
C PRO A 12 -2.80 -1.14 40.90
N LEU A 13 -1.94 -0.15 40.77
CA LEU A 13 -2.23 1.13 40.12
C LEU A 13 -2.37 0.86 38.61
N VAL A 14 -3.60 0.79 38.12
CA VAL A 14 -3.87 0.72 36.69
C VAL A 14 -3.59 2.10 36.09
N LEU A 15 -2.42 2.22 35.45
CA LEU A 15 -2.04 3.37 34.66
C LEU A 15 -2.87 3.33 33.35
N VAL A 16 -3.99 4.04 33.30
CA VAL A 16 -4.71 4.29 32.06
C VAL A 16 -3.83 5.25 31.23
N ALA A 17 -3.02 4.68 30.35
CA ALA A 17 -2.34 5.45 29.32
C ALA A 17 -3.41 6.02 28.40
N SER A 18 -3.72 7.31 28.55
CA SER A 18 -4.47 8.08 27.57
C SER A 18 -3.71 8.03 26.25
N ILE A 19 -4.20 7.26 25.29
CA ILE A 19 -3.75 7.34 23.90
C ILE A 19 -4.19 8.73 23.42
N ALA A 20 -3.31 9.71 23.56
CA ALA A 20 -3.45 10.97 22.85
C ALA A 20 -3.43 10.60 21.36
N SER A 21 -4.61 10.61 20.74
CA SER A 21 -4.73 10.65 19.29
C SER A 21 -3.92 11.86 18.85
N ALA A 22 -2.75 11.62 18.27
CA ALA A 22 -2.01 12.66 17.59
C ALA A 22 -2.95 13.13 16.47
N ALA A 23 -3.63 14.25 16.71
CA ALA A 23 -4.34 14.96 15.66
C ALA A 23 -3.31 15.18 14.56
N ALA A 24 -3.51 14.54 13.40
CA ALA A 24 -2.73 14.81 12.22
C ALA A 24 -2.75 16.33 12.05
N ALA A 25 -1.59 16.96 12.15
CA ALA A 25 -1.47 18.39 11.97
C ALA A 25 -2.09 18.69 10.59
N ASP A 26 -3.07 19.58 10.58
CA ASP A 26 -3.73 20.00 9.35
C ASP A 26 -2.68 20.69 8.49
N VAL A 27 -2.02 19.92 7.64
CA VAL A 27 -1.03 20.44 6.70
C VAL A 27 -1.81 21.28 5.72
N ALA A 28 -1.62 22.60 5.80
CA ALA A 28 -2.23 23.53 4.87
C ALA A 28 -1.86 23.09 3.44
N LEU A 29 -2.89 22.78 2.65
CA LEU A 29 -2.69 22.43 1.25
C LEU A 29 -2.46 23.70 0.43
N PRO A 30 -1.63 23.64 -0.63
CA PRO A 30 -1.51 24.76 -1.56
C PRO A 30 -2.82 24.96 -2.32
N ASP A 31 -3.07 26.19 -2.74
CA ASP A 31 -4.21 26.55 -3.59
C ASP A 31 -3.66 27.23 -4.86
N PRO A 32 -3.80 26.58 -6.01
CA PRO A 32 -4.47 25.32 -6.30
C PRO A 32 -3.68 24.07 -5.86
N LEU A 33 -4.41 22.97 -5.57
CA LEU A 33 -3.84 21.68 -5.22
C LEU A 33 -3.45 20.90 -6.48
N ARG A 34 -2.17 20.54 -6.57
CA ARG A 34 -1.61 19.79 -7.70
C ARG A 34 -1.38 18.32 -7.36
N LEU A 35 -1.27 17.48 -8.38
CA LEU A 35 -1.04 16.05 -8.24
C LEU A 35 0.22 15.71 -7.43
N ALA A 36 1.30 16.49 -7.60
CA ALA A 36 2.55 16.33 -6.83
C ALA A 36 2.35 16.56 -5.34
N ASP A 37 1.53 17.55 -4.97
CA ASP A 37 1.22 17.86 -3.58
C ASP A 37 0.45 16.72 -2.92
N VAL A 38 -0.60 16.22 -3.60
CA VAL A 38 -1.40 15.06 -3.16
C VAL A 38 -0.51 13.85 -2.92
N THR A 39 0.38 13.53 -3.86
CA THR A 39 1.32 12.42 -3.76
C THR A 39 2.24 12.57 -2.56
N SER A 40 2.81 13.76 -2.36
CA SER A 40 3.74 14.04 -1.26
C SER A 40 3.07 13.98 0.11
N VAL A 41 1.83 14.46 0.22
CA VAL A 41 1.03 14.41 1.45
C VAL A 41 0.65 12.96 1.78
N ALA A 42 0.20 12.19 0.78
CA ALA A 42 -0.14 10.78 0.95
C ALA A 42 1.04 9.96 1.49
N LEU A 43 2.22 10.08 0.89
CA LEU A 43 3.43 9.36 1.34
C LEU A 43 3.84 9.71 2.78
N ARG A 44 3.60 10.95 3.22
CA ARG A 44 3.95 11.39 4.58
C ARG A 44 2.94 10.98 5.63
N ASN A 45 1.66 10.97 5.29
CA ASN A 45 0.59 10.87 6.30
C ASN A 45 -0.04 9.47 6.37
N ARG A 46 0.04 8.66 5.30
CA ARG A 46 -0.60 7.34 5.27
C ARG A 46 0.06 6.38 6.26
N ALA A 47 -0.74 5.87 7.18
CA ALA A 47 -0.30 4.95 8.22
C ALA A 47 0.26 3.63 7.66
N GLU A 48 -0.20 3.20 6.48
CA GLU A 48 0.29 2.00 5.80
C GLU A 48 1.77 2.10 5.44
N VAL A 49 2.22 3.29 4.99
CA VAL A 49 3.65 3.54 4.68
C VAL A 49 4.48 3.47 5.96
N SER A 50 4.02 4.13 7.03
CA SER A 50 4.72 4.12 8.31
C SER A 50 4.77 2.71 8.93
N ALA A 51 3.69 1.94 8.83
CA ALA A 51 3.63 0.56 9.30
C ALA A 51 4.58 -0.37 8.53
N ALA A 52 4.60 -0.25 7.18
CA ALA A 52 5.50 -1.04 6.33
C ALA A 52 6.97 -0.70 6.60
N THR A 53 7.30 0.58 6.79
CA THR A 53 8.65 1.03 7.15
C THR A 53 9.04 0.50 8.53
N ALA A 54 8.19 0.63 9.54
CA ALA A 54 8.46 0.09 10.88
C ALA A 54 8.65 -1.44 10.87
N GLN A 55 7.93 -2.16 10.01
CA GLN A 55 8.14 -3.59 9.83
C GLN A 55 9.52 -3.88 9.21
N ALA A 56 9.94 -3.11 8.22
CA ALA A 56 11.26 -3.24 7.62
C ALA A 56 12.37 -2.95 8.63
N ASP A 57 12.23 -1.90 9.45
CA ASP A 57 13.16 -1.54 10.51
C ASP A 57 13.24 -2.64 11.58
N ALA A 58 12.11 -3.19 12.00
CA ALA A 58 12.08 -4.31 12.95
C ALA A 58 12.81 -5.55 12.43
N LEU A 59 12.68 -5.87 11.14
CA LEU A 59 13.38 -6.97 10.50
C LEU A 59 14.87 -6.66 10.26
N ALA A 60 15.25 -5.39 10.13
CA ALA A 60 16.66 -4.98 10.03
C ALA A 60 17.46 -5.25 11.32
N GLU A 61 16.80 -5.30 12.48
CA GLU A 61 17.45 -5.66 13.77
C GLU A 61 17.63 -7.18 13.93
N ARG A 62 16.87 -7.99 13.22
CA ARG A 62 16.84 -9.45 13.37
C ARG A 62 18.18 -10.15 13.11
N PRO A 63 19.04 -9.70 12.16
CA PRO A 63 20.35 -10.29 11.93
C PRO A 63 21.26 -10.32 13.17
N ALA A 64 21.21 -9.29 14.02
CA ALA A 64 21.97 -9.25 15.27
C ALA A 64 21.43 -10.29 16.26
N ILE A 65 20.12 -10.38 16.39
CA ILE A 65 19.43 -11.30 17.32
C ILE A 65 19.74 -12.76 16.97
N VAL A 66 19.51 -13.16 15.71
CA VAL A 66 19.65 -14.58 15.29
C VAL A 66 21.11 -15.03 15.16
N SER A 67 22.04 -14.11 15.11
CA SER A 67 23.48 -14.42 15.07
C SER A 67 24.16 -14.33 16.44
N ALA A 68 23.46 -13.95 17.49
CA ALA A 68 23.98 -13.99 18.86
C ALA A 68 24.34 -15.42 19.29
N LEU A 69 25.25 -15.56 20.23
CA LEU A 69 25.44 -16.83 20.94
C LEU A 69 24.23 -17.06 21.84
N GLU A 70 23.94 -18.33 22.11
CA GLU A 70 22.98 -18.67 23.18
C GLU A 70 23.49 -18.11 24.52
N ASP A 71 22.58 -17.67 25.36
CA ASP A 71 22.95 -17.14 26.66
C ASP A 71 23.60 -18.21 27.52
N PRO A 72 24.63 -17.85 28.34
CA PRO A 72 25.22 -18.80 29.28
C PRO A 72 24.17 -19.22 30.30
N MET A 73 24.04 -20.53 30.52
CA MET A 73 23.14 -21.09 31.51
C MET A 73 23.84 -21.22 32.85
N ILE A 74 23.32 -20.55 33.86
CA ILE A 74 23.79 -20.71 35.26
C ILE A 74 22.88 -21.72 35.96
N THR A 75 23.45 -22.79 36.43
CA THR A 75 22.72 -23.83 37.17
C THR A 75 23.22 -23.87 38.59
N ALA A 76 22.31 -23.79 39.55
CA ALA A 76 22.59 -24.05 40.96
C ALA A 76 21.77 -25.27 41.38
N SER A 77 22.42 -26.21 42.06
CA SER A 77 21.74 -27.38 42.63
C SER A 77 22.07 -27.56 44.12
N ILE A 78 21.08 -28.05 44.86
CA ILE A 78 21.18 -28.40 46.25
C ILE A 78 20.64 -29.83 46.37
N GLY A 79 21.53 -30.78 46.74
CA GLY A 79 21.17 -32.16 46.99
C GLY A 79 20.92 -32.38 48.47
N TYR A 80 19.85 -33.10 48.80
CA TYR A 80 19.57 -33.57 50.17
C TYR A 80 20.03 -35.02 50.25
N PRO A 81 20.82 -35.38 51.30
CA PRO A 81 21.20 -36.79 51.51
C PRO A 81 19.93 -37.61 51.79
N ASP A 82 19.89 -38.85 51.25
CA ASP A 82 18.81 -39.80 51.53
C ASP A 82 18.88 -40.20 53.03
N GLU A 83 17.69 -40.28 53.69
CA GLU A 83 17.57 -40.61 55.13
C GLU A 83 18.16 -41.98 55.50
N SER A 84 18.51 -42.82 54.53
CA SER A 84 19.11 -44.15 54.76
C SER A 84 20.55 -44.16 55.29
N MET A 85 21.26 -43.03 55.30
CA MET A 85 22.61 -42.88 55.84
C MET A 85 22.60 -42.30 57.23
N MET A 86 22.19 -43.12 58.22
CA MET A 86 22.29 -42.76 59.64
C MET A 86 23.74 -42.64 60.08
N GLY A 87 24.17 -41.37 60.35
CA GLY A 87 25.45 -41.15 61.08
C GLY A 87 26.41 -40.14 60.48
N VAL A 88 26.06 -39.50 59.37
CA VAL A 88 26.92 -38.51 58.71
C VAL A 88 26.39 -37.08 58.90
N ASP A 89 27.32 -36.15 59.18
CA ASP A 89 27.07 -34.72 59.37
C ASP A 89 26.22 -34.18 58.22
N ARG A 90 25.09 -33.54 58.52
CA ARG A 90 24.11 -33.07 57.53
C ARG A 90 24.65 -31.89 56.62
N ARG A 91 25.65 -32.14 55.82
CA ARG A 91 26.11 -31.21 54.85
C ARG A 91 25.33 -31.45 53.54
N TYR A 92 24.72 -30.40 53.00
CA TYR A 92 24.03 -30.46 51.73
C TYR A 92 25.06 -30.42 50.58
N ASP A 93 24.87 -31.28 49.59
CA ASP A 93 25.61 -31.16 48.34
C ASP A 93 25.15 -29.90 47.64
N ARG A 94 26.07 -29.02 47.30
CA ARG A 94 25.80 -27.77 46.59
C ARG A 94 26.66 -27.69 45.36
N SER A 95 26.07 -27.31 44.26
CA SER A 95 26.87 -26.98 43.07
C SER A 95 26.36 -25.72 42.41
N ILE A 96 27.26 -24.97 41.82
CA ILE A 96 26.99 -23.87 40.92
C ILE A 96 27.85 -24.07 39.66
N SER A 97 27.24 -23.97 38.50
CA SER A 97 27.97 -24.09 37.23
C SER A 97 27.46 -23.06 36.24
N ILE A 98 28.33 -22.62 35.35
CA ILE A 98 28.02 -21.83 34.17
C ILE A 98 28.35 -22.65 32.95
N GLU A 99 27.39 -22.79 32.04
CA GLU A 99 27.51 -23.55 30.80
C GLU A 99 27.30 -22.63 29.60
N GLN A 100 28.22 -22.72 28.65
CA GLN A 100 28.12 -22.02 27.34
C GLN A 100 28.13 -23.02 26.21
N ARG A 101 27.09 -22.98 25.36
CA ARG A 101 27.02 -23.75 24.14
C ARG A 101 27.42 -22.87 22.95
N PHE A 102 28.09 -23.46 21.98
CA PHE A 102 28.49 -22.78 20.77
C PHE A 102 28.56 -23.74 19.57
N PRO A 103 28.06 -23.33 18.41
CA PRO A 103 28.15 -24.15 17.21
C PRO A 103 29.58 -24.18 16.68
N LEU A 104 30.08 -25.38 16.34
CA LEU A 104 31.37 -25.58 15.67
C LEU A 104 31.29 -25.36 14.15
N SER A 105 30.21 -24.78 13.70
CA SER A 105 29.91 -24.48 12.29
C SER A 105 29.64 -22.99 12.09
N ARG A 106 29.49 -22.59 10.81
CA ARG A 106 29.11 -21.23 10.44
C ARG A 106 27.60 -21.01 10.47
N VAL A 107 26.81 -21.80 11.20
CA VAL A 107 25.35 -21.71 11.24
C VAL A 107 24.86 -20.31 11.62
N ARG A 108 25.56 -19.64 12.54
CA ARG A 108 25.24 -18.26 12.97
C ARG A 108 25.36 -17.25 11.84
N SER A 109 26.44 -17.34 11.05
CA SER A 109 26.61 -16.46 9.86
C SER A 109 25.59 -16.76 8.79
N HIS A 110 25.18 -18.03 8.61
CA HIS A 110 24.13 -18.38 7.66
C HIS A 110 22.73 -17.94 8.15
N ARG A 111 22.43 -18.07 9.44
CA ARG A 111 21.19 -17.50 10.03
C ARG A 111 21.14 -15.98 9.88
N ARG A 112 22.29 -15.32 10.07
CA ARG A 112 22.38 -13.88 9.81
C ARG A 112 22.10 -13.56 8.33
N ALA A 113 22.58 -14.34 7.38
CA ALA A 113 22.33 -14.14 5.96
C ALA A 113 20.83 -14.33 5.61
N VAL A 114 20.16 -15.31 6.24
CA VAL A 114 18.70 -15.47 6.11
C VAL A 114 17.98 -14.21 6.59
N ALA A 115 18.32 -13.72 7.77
CA ALA A 115 17.68 -12.56 8.36
C ALA A 115 17.96 -11.26 7.59
N LEU A 116 19.17 -11.11 6.99
CA LEU A 116 19.47 -9.98 6.11
C LEU A 116 18.58 -10.01 4.85
N ALA A 117 18.43 -11.18 4.23
CA ALA A 117 17.55 -11.32 3.07
C ALA A 117 16.06 -11.09 3.43
N ASP A 118 15.62 -11.47 4.65
CA ASP A 118 14.29 -11.13 5.15
C ASP A 118 14.11 -9.60 5.33
N ALA A 119 15.13 -8.91 5.82
CA ALA A 119 15.13 -7.45 5.95
C ALA A 119 15.07 -6.76 4.58
N ASP A 120 15.88 -7.23 3.60
CA ASP A 120 15.87 -6.70 2.24
C ASP A 120 14.50 -6.88 1.57
N ARG A 121 13.88 -8.07 1.78
CA ARG A 121 12.53 -8.34 1.29
C ARG A 121 11.48 -7.41 1.91
N ALA A 122 11.58 -7.15 3.21
CA ALA A 122 10.64 -6.26 3.90
C ALA A 122 10.79 -4.81 3.44
N ARG A 123 12.03 -4.36 3.21
CA ARG A 123 12.28 -3.01 2.64
C ARG A 123 11.66 -2.87 1.26
N ALA A 124 11.89 -3.84 0.37
CA ALA A 124 11.29 -3.82 -0.95
C ALA A 124 9.74 -3.85 -0.91
N ARG A 125 9.14 -4.54 0.07
CA ARG A 125 7.70 -4.50 0.29
C ARG A 125 7.21 -3.13 0.79
N ALA A 126 7.98 -2.46 1.64
CA ALA A 126 7.66 -1.11 2.08
C ALA A 126 7.68 -0.12 0.89
N ASP A 127 8.66 -0.27 -0.02
CA ASP A 127 8.73 0.52 -1.24
C ASP A 127 7.51 0.26 -2.15
N ALA A 128 7.08 -1.01 -2.30
CA ALA A 128 5.87 -1.37 -3.02
C ALA A 128 4.61 -0.73 -2.42
N THR A 129 4.48 -0.75 -1.08
CA THR A 129 3.39 -0.09 -0.37
C THR A 129 3.37 1.42 -0.64
N GLY A 130 4.53 2.06 -0.70
CA GLY A 130 4.65 3.48 -1.08
C GLY A 130 4.09 3.75 -2.48
N LEU A 131 4.43 2.91 -3.46
CA LEU A 131 3.91 3.02 -4.83
C LEU A 131 2.38 2.80 -4.89
N ASP A 132 1.85 1.85 -4.11
CA ASP A 132 0.40 1.61 -4.04
C ASP A 132 -0.35 2.80 -3.44
N VAL A 133 0.18 3.40 -2.38
CA VAL A 133 -0.38 4.63 -1.77
C VAL A 133 -0.38 5.80 -2.75
N VAL A 134 0.68 5.96 -3.55
CA VAL A 134 0.75 6.98 -4.60
C VAL A 134 -0.31 6.73 -5.66
N LEU A 135 -0.47 5.50 -6.10
CA LEU A 135 -1.48 5.13 -7.09
C LEU A 135 -2.90 5.44 -6.60
N ASP A 136 -3.23 5.06 -5.36
CA ASP A 136 -4.52 5.35 -4.73
C ASP A 136 -4.81 6.85 -4.65
N ALA A 137 -3.81 7.63 -4.25
CA ALA A 137 -3.94 9.08 -4.12
C ALA A 137 -4.16 9.74 -5.49
N ARG A 138 -3.43 9.32 -6.53
CA ARG A 138 -3.59 9.83 -7.90
C ARG A 138 -4.95 9.46 -8.49
N ARG A 139 -5.42 8.23 -8.30
CA ARG A 139 -6.77 7.82 -8.75
C ARG A 139 -7.86 8.66 -8.08
N SER A 140 -7.77 8.85 -6.77
CA SER A 140 -8.72 9.69 -6.03
C SER A 140 -8.70 11.15 -6.50
N PHE A 141 -7.53 11.68 -6.88
CA PHE A 141 -7.38 13.01 -7.45
C PHE A 141 -8.10 13.13 -8.80
N PHE A 142 -7.87 12.20 -9.73
CA PHE A 142 -8.50 12.23 -11.05
C PHE A 142 -10.01 12.00 -10.96
N MET A 143 -10.47 11.15 -10.06
CA MET A 143 -11.90 10.97 -9.79
C MET A 143 -12.56 12.28 -9.33
N LEU A 144 -11.97 13.01 -8.38
CA LEU A 144 -12.52 14.28 -7.94
C LEU A 144 -12.43 15.35 -9.04
N LEU A 145 -11.34 15.40 -9.79
CA LEU A 145 -11.15 16.31 -10.92
C LEU A 145 -12.22 16.10 -11.99
N GLU A 146 -12.52 14.85 -12.33
CA GLU A 146 -13.60 14.47 -13.25
C GLU A 146 -14.95 15.01 -12.75
N ARG A 147 -15.31 14.73 -11.48
CA ARG A 147 -16.61 15.15 -10.91
C ARG A 147 -16.77 16.67 -10.87
N ARG A 148 -15.73 17.41 -10.48
CA ARG A 148 -15.75 18.88 -10.48
C ARG A 148 -15.81 19.48 -11.89
N ARG A 149 -15.19 18.82 -12.89
CA ARG A 149 -15.32 19.24 -14.31
C ARG A 149 -16.72 18.93 -14.84
N MET A 150 -17.30 17.79 -14.48
CA MET A 150 -18.65 17.42 -14.85
C MET A 150 -19.68 18.41 -14.33
N GLN A 151 -19.49 18.93 -13.10
CA GLN A 151 -20.37 19.96 -12.54
C GLN A 151 -20.47 21.18 -13.42
N ARG A 152 -19.35 21.66 -13.99
CA ARG A 152 -19.38 22.82 -14.89
C ARG A 152 -20.23 22.56 -16.13
N ILE A 153 -20.12 21.34 -16.72
CA ILE A 153 -20.94 20.97 -17.87
C ILE A 153 -22.42 20.95 -17.53
N VAL A 154 -22.78 20.37 -16.37
CA VAL A 154 -24.20 20.34 -15.90
C VAL A 154 -24.72 21.76 -15.66
N ASP A 155 -23.91 22.66 -15.11
CA ASP A 155 -24.30 24.06 -14.88
C ASP A 155 -24.51 24.82 -16.21
N GLU A 156 -23.66 24.58 -17.22
CA GLU A 156 -23.82 25.14 -18.58
C GLU A 156 -25.07 24.61 -19.27
N GLN A 157 -25.35 23.30 -19.14
CA GLN A 157 -26.56 22.69 -19.69
C GLN A 157 -27.83 23.20 -19.00
N MET A 158 -27.77 23.43 -17.70
CA MET A 158 -28.87 24.02 -16.93
C MET A 158 -29.21 25.41 -17.46
N ALA A 159 -28.20 26.27 -17.65
CA ALA A 159 -28.39 27.61 -18.21
C ALA A 159 -29.02 27.57 -19.63
N LEU A 160 -28.60 26.64 -20.47
CA LEU A 160 -29.20 26.46 -21.82
C LEU A 160 -30.65 25.98 -21.73
N ALA A 161 -30.96 25.02 -20.85
CA ALA A 161 -32.31 24.49 -20.67
C ALA A 161 -33.29 25.58 -20.16
N GLU A 162 -32.86 26.42 -19.21
CA GLU A 162 -33.63 27.55 -18.71
C GLU A 162 -33.91 28.60 -19.83
N GLN A 163 -32.92 28.87 -20.69
CA GLN A 163 -33.12 29.72 -21.87
C GLN A 163 -34.16 29.11 -22.82
N LEU A 164 -34.12 27.81 -23.06
CA LEU A 164 -35.08 27.11 -23.94
C LEU A 164 -36.49 27.16 -23.35
N VAL A 165 -36.71 27.08 -22.05
CA VAL A 165 -38.01 27.30 -21.37
C VAL A 165 -38.52 28.69 -21.70
N SER A 166 -37.69 29.72 -21.51
CA SER A 166 -38.08 31.12 -21.78
C SER A 166 -38.46 31.35 -23.28
N VAL A 167 -37.68 30.82 -24.19
CA VAL A 167 -37.94 30.93 -25.66
C VAL A 167 -39.22 30.16 -26.01
N ALA A 168 -39.43 28.95 -25.53
CA ALA A 168 -40.63 28.16 -25.77
C ALA A 168 -41.89 28.85 -25.24
N ALA A 169 -41.86 29.43 -24.03
CA ALA A 169 -42.94 30.18 -23.44
C ALA A 169 -43.30 31.42 -24.26
N ASN A 170 -42.32 32.20 -24.72
CA ASN A 170 -42.55 33.38 -25.57
C ASN A 170 -43.18 33.00 -26.90
N ARG A 171 -42.74 31.92 -27.53
CA ARG A 171 -43.29 31.39 -28.77
C ARG A 171 -44.70 30.85 -28.62
N TYR A 172 -44.99 30.20 -27.48
CA TYR A 172 -46.36 29.78 -27.16
C TYR A 172 -47.30 30.98 -27.00
N ALA A 173 -46.84 32.02 -26.27
CA ALA A 173 -47.65 33.25 -26.10
C ALA A 173 -47.93 33.97 -27.44
N SER A 174 -47.02 33.89 -28.41
CA SER A 174 -47.17 34.42 -29.75
C SER A 174 -47.94 33.49 -30.73
N GLY A 175 -48.35 32.30 -30.28
CA GLY A 175 -49.09 31.31 -31.07
C GLY A 175 -48.21 30.56 -32.10
N THR A 176 -46.86 30.63 -31.99
CA THR A 176 -45.91 30.01 -32.92
C THR A 176 -45.30 28.73 -32.38
N SER A 177 -45.69 28.25 -31.17
CA SER A 177 -45.27 26.98 -30.59
C SER A 177 -46.43 26.36 -29.81
N THR A 178 -46.25 25.11 -29.39
CA THR A 178 -47.29 24.36 -28.63
C THR A 178 -47.01 24.41 -27.10
N GLN A 179 -48.04 24.20 -26.28
CA GLN A 179 -47.88 24.03 -24.84
C GLN A 179 -46.98 22.82 -24.51
N ALA A 180 -47.04 21.78 -25.36
CA ALA A 180 -46.18 20.59 -25.22
C ALA A 180 -44.68 20.92 -25.31
N ASP A 181 -44.29 21.93 -26.09
CA ASP A 181 -42.90 22.35 -26.18
C ASP A 181 -42.46 23.03 -24.89
N VAL A 182 -43.27 23.88 -24.26
CA VAL A 182 -42.96 24.49 -22.96
C VAL A 182 -42.76 23.40 -21.90
N LEU A 183 -43.73 22.47 -21.80
CA LEU A 183 -43.63 21.36 -20.83
C LEU A 183 -42.40 20.46 -21.04
N ARG A 184 -42.00 20.22 -22.28
CA ARG A 184 -40.77 19.47 -22.58
C ARG A 184 -39.52 20.19 -22.10
N ALA A 185 -39.40 21.49 -22.32
CA ALA A 185 -38.27 22.26 -21.82
C ALA A 185 -38.27 22.30 -20.28
N GLU A 186 -39.43 22.42 -19.63
CA GLU A 186 -39.53 22.34 -18.13
C GLU A 186 -39.10 20.97 -17.59
N VAL A 187 -39.49 19.88 -18.28
CA VAL A 187 -39.03 18.51 -17.92
C VAL A 187 -37.51 18.39 -18.00
N GLU A 188 -36.86 19.00 -19.01
CA GLU A 188 -35.42 18.98 -19.13
C GLU A 188 -34.73 19.71 -17.97
N VAL A 189 -35.23 20.88 -17.60
CA VAL A 189 -34.74 21.62 -16.42
C VAL A 189 -34.86 20.77 -15.14
N ALA A 190 -36.05 20.16 -14.90
CA ALA A 190 -36.26 19.33 -13.72
C ALA A 190 -35.31 18.11 -13.69
N ARG A 191 -35.02 17.51 -14.87
CA ARG A 191 -34.06 16.41 -14.99
C ARG A 191 -32.64 16.84 -14.61
N LEU A 192 -32.19 17.96 -15.17
CA LEU A 192 -30.84 18.49 -14.91
C LEU A 192 -30.69 18.93 -13.44
N GLN A 193 -31.74 19.48 -12.81
CA GLN A 193 -31.73 19.79 -11.37
C GLN A 193 -31.52 18.54 -10.52
N ALA A 194 -32.21 17.43 -10.84
CA ALA A 194 -32.02 16.17 -10.13
C ALA A 194 -30.60 15.62 -10.33
N GLU A 195 -30.06 15.73 -11.54
CA GLU A 195 -28.70 15.31 -11.87
C GLU A 195 -27.65 16.15 -11.13
N GLN A 196 -27.81 17.46 -11.09
CA GLN A 196 -26.95 18.37 -10.33
C GLN A 196 -26.88 17.99 -8.84
N GLN A 197 -28.03 17.69 -8.21
CA GLN A 197 -28.07 17.26 -6.81
C GLN A 197 -27.33 15.91 -6.58
N ALA A 198 -27.50 14.97 -7.50
CA ALA A 198 -26.79 13.69 -7.46
C ALA A 198 -25.28 13.89 -7.61
N LEU A 199 -24.88 14.76 -8.55
CA LEU A 199 -23.46 15.06 -8.79
C LEU A 199 -22.80 15.76 -7.59
N LEU A 200 -23.48 16.70 -6.94
CA LEU A 200 -22.99 17.34 -5.72
C LEU A 200 -22.75 16.32 -4.59
N ALA A 201 -23.59 15.28 -4.48
CA ALA A 201 -23.36 14.19 -3.53
C ALA A 201 -22.14 13.35 -3.91
N GLN A 202 -21.92 13.07 -5.21
CA GLN A 202 -20.75 12.36 -5.72
C GLN A 202 -19.46 13.16 -5.49
N ILE A 203 -19.49 14.48 -5.67
CA ILE A 203 -18.33 15.36 -5.40
C ILE A 203 -17.94 15.27 -3.92
N ARG A 204 -18.89 15.40 -2.99
CA ARG A 204 -18.59 15.25 -1.56
C ARG A 204 -18.00 13.87 -1.22
N GLY A 205 -18.51 12.80 -1.86
CA GLY A 205 -17.94 11.45 -1.72
C GLY A 205 -16.50 11.36 -2.24
N ALA A 206 -16.23 11.94 -3.40
CA ALA A 206 -14.89 11.98 -3.99
C ALA A 206 -13.91 12.84 -3.17
N GLU A 207 -14.37 13.95 -2.58
CA GLU A 207 -13.59 14.78 -1.65
C GLU A 207 -13.20 13.99 -0.40
N ALA A 208 -14.12 13.25 0.17
CA ALA A 208 -13.84 12.38 1.32
C ALA A 208 -12.84 11.29 0.97
N MET A 209 -12.94 10.67 -0.22
CA MET A 209 -12.00 9.66 -0.68
C MET A 209 -10.59 10.24 -0.94
N LEU A 210 -10.48 11.42 -1.54
CA LEU A 210 -9.20 12.08 -1.72
C LEU A 210 -8.55 12.45 -0.39
N ASN A 211 -9.30 12.97 0.57
CA ASN A 211 -8.79 13.23 1.92
C ASN A 211 -8.30 11.93 2.59
N ALA A 212 -9.09 10.85 2.52
CA ALA A 212 -8.71 9.54 3.06
C ALA A 212 -7.43 9.00 2.40
N SER A 213 -7.30 9.12 1.06
CA SER A 213 -6.11 8.69 0.34
C SER A 213 -4.85 9.50 0.70
N MET A 214 -5.02 10.73 1.16
CA MET A 214 -3.94 11.58 1.71
C MET A 214 -3.71 11.38 3.22
N GLY A 215 -4.46 10.51 3.90
CA GLY A 215 -4.39 10.33 5.36
C GLY A 215 -4.86 11.55 6.15
N ARG A 216 -5.83 12.32 5.62
CA ARG A 216 -6.46 13.48 6.26
C ARG A 216 -7.87 13.15 6.75
N PRO A 217 -8.47 13.95 7.67
CA PRO A 217 -9.88 13.81 8.02
C PRO A 217 -10.76 13.90 6.77
N ALA A 218 -11.74 13.00 6.66
CA ALA A 218 -12.55 12.86 5.44
C ALA A 218 -13.38 14.12 5.09
N ASP A 219 -13.70 14.91 6.07
CA ASP A 219 -14.49 16.17 5.97
C ASP A 219 -13.62 17.43 5.86
N ALA A 220 -12.28 17.28 5.81
CA ALA A 220 -11.39 18.43 5.70
C ALA A 220 -11.59 19.17 4.36
N PRO A 221 -11.56 20.50 4.35
CA PRO A 221 -11.76 21.26 3.12
C PRO A 221 -10.62 21.00 2.12
N LEU A 222 -11.00 20.95 0.83
CA LEU A 222 -10.07 20.79 -0.28
C LEU A 222 -10.11 22.04 -1.17
N PRO A 223 -8.94 22.59 -1.56
CA PRO A 223 -8.85 23.72 -2.47
C PRO A 223 -9.25 23.33 -3.92
N ALA A 224 -9.16 24.28 -4.84
CA ALA A 224 -9.31 24.01 -6.25
C ALA A 224 -8.25 23.01 -6.72
N LEU A 225 -8.63 22.10 -7.63
CA LEU A 225 -7.67 21.18 -8.25
C LEU A 225 -7.14 21.77 -9.54
N GLU A 226 -5.83 21.67 -9.75
CA GLU A 226 -5.18 22.05 -11.00
C GLU A 226 -4.40 20.85 -11.55
N HIS A 227 -4.62 20.58 -12.82
CA HIS A 227 -3.89 19.54 -13.54
C HIS A 227 -3.76 19.91 -15.00
N ASP A 228 -2.52 19.92 -15.49
CA ASP A 228 -2.23 20.07 -16.90
C ASP A 228 -2.43 18.73 -17.63
N PRO A 229 -3.01 18.74 -18.84
CA PRO A 229 -3.22 17.51 -19.61
C PRO A 229 -1.88 16.82 -19.92
N TYR A 230 -1.84 15.50 -19.80
CA TYR A 230 -0.71 14.71 -20.30
C TYR A 230 -0.67 14.74 -21.83
N LEU A 231 0.29 15.48 -22.39
CA LEU A 231 0.52 15.59 -23.84
C LEU A 231 1.66 14.71 -24.34
N GLU A 232 2.47 14.16 -23.43
CA GLU A 232 3.62 13.34 -23.75
C GLU A 232 3.20 11.95 -24.23
N GLU A 233 3.94 11.41 -25.20
CA GLU A 233 3.78 10.02 -25.60
C GLU A 233 4.48 9.10 -24.57
N PRO A 234 3.92 7.91 -24.29
CA PRO A 234 4.58 6.97 -23.38
C PRO A 234 5.89 6.47 -23.99
N ALA A 235 6.85 6.16 -23.12
CA ALA A 235 8.16 5.65 -23.51
C ALA A 235 8.05 4.40 -24.41
N SER A 236 9.12 4.08 -25.12
CA SER A 236 9.16 2.90 -26.00
C SER A 236 8.90 1.61 -25.21
N GLN A 237 8.45 0.55 -25.87
CA GLN A 237 8.24 -0.76 -25.21
C GLN A 237 9.53 -1.25 -24.54
N ALA A 238 10.68 -1.05 -25.19
CA ALA A 238 11.96 -1.46 -24.63
C ALA A 238 12.32 -0.70 -23.37
N ASP A 239 12.09 0.62 -23.34
CA ASP A 239 12.37 1.47 -22.18
C ASP A 239 11.42 1.13 -21.02
N VAL A 240 10.13 0.91 -21.28
CA VAL A 240 9.14 0.50 -20.27
C VAL A 240 9.52 -0.84 -19.63
N LEU A 241 9.91 -1.83 -20.44
CA LEU A 241 10.38 -3.12 -19.91
C LEU A 241 11.66 -2.99 -19.10
N HIS A 242 12.59 -2.15 -19.57
CA HIS A 242 13.84 -1.89 -18.84
C HIS A 242 13.53 -1.22 -17.48
N GLN A 243 12.72 -0.17 -17.47
CA GLN A 243 12.33 0.52 -16.23
C GLN A 243 11.63 -0.43 -15.26
N ALA A 244 10.64 -1.21 -15.72
CA ALA A 244 9.95 -2.18 -14.90
C ALA A 244 10.90 -3.23 -14.30
N SER A 245 11.83 -3.75 -15.09
CA SER A 245 12.80 -4.75 -14.62
C SER A 245 13.81 -4.19 -13.61
N ALA A 246 14.13 -2.89 -13.68
CA ALA A 246 15.10 -2.24 -12.81
C ALA A 246 14.48 -1.70 -11.52
N ASN A 247 13.25 -1.16 -11.58
CA ASN A 247 12.70 -0.33 -10.51
C ASN A 247 11.56 -1.01 -9.72
N ARG A 248 10.96 -2.11 -10.21
CA ARG A 248 9.84 -2.76 -9.53
C ARG A 248 10.28 -3.39 -8.20
N PRO A 249 9.75 -2.91 -7.06
CA PRO A 249 10.12 -3.42 -5.74
C PRO A 249 9.77 -4.90 -5.55
N GLU A 250 8.74 -5.40 -6.23
CA GLU A 250 8.35 -6.81 -6.16
C GLU A 250 9.45 -7.73 -6.69
N LEU A 251 10.20 -7.30 -7.72
CA LEU A 251 11.34 -8.06 -8.24
C LEU A 251 12.52 -8.05 -7.26
N ALA A 252 12.73 -6.94 -6.56
CA ALA A 252 13.71 -6.86 -5.49
C ALA A 252 13.31 -7.79 -4.32
N ALA A 253 12.04 -7.79 -3.92
CA ALA A 253 11.51 -8.70 -2.90
C ALA A 253 11.64 -10.17 -3.30
N GLY A 254 11.33 -10.52 -4.55
CA GLY A 254 11.51 -11.87 -5.10
C GLY A 254 12.97 -12.31 -5.13
N THR A 255 13.88 -11.40 -5.48
CA THR A 255 15.34 -11.65 -5.46
C THR A 255 15.84 -11.88 -4.02
N ALA A 256 15.36 -11.09 -3.07
CA ALA A 256 15.64 -11.27 -1.65
C ALA A 256 15.13 -12.64 -1.14
N GLU A 257 13.94 -13.08 -1.57
CA GLU A 257 13.40 -14.39 -1.22
C GLU A 257 14.28 -15.54 -1.76
N VAL A 258 14.77 -15.45 -2.99
CA VAL A 258 15.73 -16.41 -3.53
C VAL A 258 17.01 -16.45 -2.70
N ASN A 259 17.54 -15.30 -2.30
CA ASN A 259 18.73 -15.20 -1.46
C ASN A 259 18.47 -15.80 -0.06
N ARG A 260 17.29 -15.56 0.53
CA ARG A 260 16.85 -16.16 1.78
C ARG A 260 16.84 -17.68 1.68
N ALA A 261 16.21 -18.24 0.64
CA ALA A 261 16.12 -19.68 0.44
C ALA A 261 17.48 -20.33 0.23
N LYS A 262 18.40 -19.68 -0.52
CA LYS A 262 19.80 -20.12 -0.67
C LYS A 262 20.52 -20.14 0.67
N ALA A 263 20.37 -19.10 1.47
CA ALA A 263 20.98 -19.02 2.80
C ALA A 263 20.43 -20.11 3.74
N GLU A 264 19.13 -20.43 3.66
CA GLU A 264 18.50 -21.50 4.44
C GLU A 264 19.07 -22.89 4.11
N VAL A 265 19.37 -23.19 2.84
CA VAL A 265 20.09 -24.40 2.46
C VAL A 265 21.45 -24.49 3.17
N HIS A 266 22.17 -23.36 3.32
CA HIS A 266 23.43 -23.31 4.04
C HIS A 266 23.23 -23.50 5.56
N VAL A 267 22.14 -22.98 6.14
CA VAL A 267 21.76 -23.25 7.54
C VAL A 267 21.55 -24.75 7.75
N MET A 268 20.71 -25.39 6.93
CA MET A 268 20.42 -26.83 7.03
C MET A 268 21.68 -27.70 6.85
N ARG A 269 22.55 -27.37 5.91
CA ARG A 269 23.85 -28.05 5.74
C ARG A 269 24.76 -27.87 6.95
N SER A 270 24.71 -26.72 7.62
CA SER A 270 25.50 -26.45 8.83
C SER A 270 25.08 -27.30 10.03
N MET A 271 23.85 -27.79 10.05
CA MET A 271 23.32 -28.64 11.11
C MET A 271 23.95 -30.06 11.14
N TYR A 272 24.66 -30.45 10.09
CA TYR A 272 25.49 -31.70 10.11
C TYR A 272 26.72 -31.55 10.98
N ARG A 273 27.11 -30.37 11.39
CA ARG A 273 28.28 -30.14 12.22
C ARG A 273 27.93 -30.24 13.70
N PRO A 274 28.85 -30.73 14.52
CA PRO A 274 28.64 -30.82 15.95
C PRO A 274 28.54 -29.46 16.62
N MET A 275 27.94 -29.44 17.84
CA MET A 275 27.96 -28.30 18.73
C MET A 275 28.89 -28.56 19.88
N GLY A 276 29.68 -27.57 20.25
CA GLY A 276 30.53 -27.58 21.45
C GLY A 276 29.82 -27.01 22.66
N MET A 277 30.22 -27.49 23.82
CA MET A 277 29.78 -27.00 25.12
C MET A 277 31.00 -26.92 26.07
N VAL A 278 31.08 -25.82 26.79
CA VAL A 278 32.02 -25.67 27.92
C VAL A 278 31.23 -25.30 29.15
N SER A 279 31.49 -26.01 30.23
CA SER A 279 30.92 -25.70 31.55
C SER A 279 32.00 -25.63 32.60
N VAL A 280 31.94 -24.62 33.44
CA VAL A 280 32.80 -24.47 34.63
C VAL A 280 31.90 -24.39 35.85
N GLY A 281 32.20 -25.21 36.85
CA GLY A 281 31.40 -25.24 38.08
C GLY A 281 32.25 -25.49 39.32
N ARG A 282 31.65 -25.16 40.44
CA ARG A 282 32.16 -25.54 41.78
C ARG A 282 31.09 -26.37 42.49
N ALA A 283 31.49 -27.49 42.95
CA ALA A 283 30.67 -28.38 43.78
C ALA A 283 31.28 -28.54 45.16
N SER A 284 30.44 -28.58 46.19
CA SER A 284 30.80 -28.98 47.52
C SER A 284 29.98 -30.20 47.87
N THR A 285 30.65 -31.36 47.95
CA THR A 285 30.01 -32.65 48.22
C THR A 285 30.51 -33.23 49.55
N MET A 286 29.69 -34.09 50.16
CA MET A 286 30.06 -34.73 51.41
C MET A 286 31.27 -35.69 51.32
N MET A 287 31.50 -36.24 50.09
CA MET A 287 32.53 -37.25 49.89
C MET A 287 33.88 -36.66 49.50
N THR A 288 33.90 -35.59 48.72
CA THR A 288 35.11 -35.02 48.08
C THR A 288 35.45 -33.61 48.56
N GLY A 289 34.56 -32.96 49.34
CA GLY A 289 34.77 -31.57 49.79
C GLY A 289 34.49 -30.57 48.64
N ASP A 290 35.27 -29.49 48.60
CA ASP A 290 35.15 -28.43 47.60
C ASP A 290 35.94 -28.79 46.34
N GLU A 291 35.25 -28.94 45.22
CA GLU A 291 35.85 -29.27 43.91
C GLU A 291 35.51 -28.23 42.87
N THR A 292 36.48 -27.91 42.01
CA THR A 292 36.23 -27.13 40.78
C THR A 292 36.22 -28.08 39.61
N MET A 293 35.14 -28.06 38.83
CA MET A 293 34.93 -28.93 37.68
C MET A 293 34.94 -28.13 36.38
N LEU A 294 35.74 -28.56 35.43
CA LEU A 294 35.70 -28.11 34.05
C LEU A 294 35.15 -29.24 33.17
N MET A 295 34.03 -28.99 32.49
CA MET A 295 33.44 -29.97 31.59
C MET A 295 33.49 -29.43 30.15
N VAL A 296 33.93 -30.27 29.23
CA VAL A 296 33.87 -29.99 27.79
C VAL A 296 33.02 -31.08 27.13
N GLY A 297 31.99 -30.67 26.44
CA GLY A 297 31.07 -31.58 25.76
C GLY A 297 30.96 -31.28 24.28
N VAL A 298 30.61 -32.30 23.49
CA VAL A 298 30.32 -32.18 22.07
C VAL A 298 29.04 -32.93 21.76
N SER A 299 28.06 -32.25 21.20
CA SER A 299 26.81 -32.85 20.70
C SER A 299 26.98 -33.22 19.23
N VAL A 300 26.88 -34.50 18.90
CA VAL A 300 27.03 -35.01 17.52
C VAL A 300 25.68 -35.36 16.93
N PRO A 301 25.30 -34.79 15.77
CA PRO A 301 24.01 -35.10 15.15
C PRO A 301 24.05 -36.49 14.51
N ILE A 302 23.36 -37.46 15.08
CA ILE A 302 23.32 -38.87 14.63
C ILE A 302 22.14 -39.18 13.70
N TRP A 303 21.10 -38.37 13.73
CA TRP A 303 19.85 -38.59 12.97
C TRP A 303 20.01 -38.12 11.50
N ARG A 304 20.86 -38.80 10.74
CA ARG A 304 21.27 -38.44 9.37
C ARG A 304 20.10 -38.34 8.38
N ASN A 305 19.07 -39.18 8.54
CA ASN A 305 17.90 -39.15 7.66
C ASN A 305 17.10 -37.86 7.85
N SER A 306 16.87 -37.42 9.09
CA SER A 306 16.20 -36.16 9.36
C SER A 306 16.98 -34.96 8.77
N LEU A 307 18.30 -34.93 8.96
CA LEU A 307 19.14 -33.87 8.41
C LEU A 307 19.11 -33.83 6.88
N ARG A 308 19.12 -35.01 6.23
CA ARG A 308 19.04 -35.10 4.78
C ARG A 308 17.68 -34.61 4.27
N SER A 309 16.59 -34.97 4.97
CA SER A 309 15.25 -34.49 4.63
C SER A 309 15.15 -32.99 4.78
N GLY A 310 15.71 -32.38 5.83
CA GLY A 310 15.74 -30.93 6.00
C GLY A 310 16.52 -30.20 4.90
N VAL A 311 17.66 -30.76 4.44
CA VAL A 311 18.39 -30.19 3.30
C VAL A 311 17.59 -30.32 1.99
N ASN A 312 16.92 -31.48 1.77
CA ASN A 312 16.11 -31.67 0.58
C ASN A 312 14.89 -30.75 0.55
N GLU A 313 14.26 -30.50 1.71
CA GLU A 313 13.19 -29.52 1.87
C GLU A 313 13.68 -28.12 1.52
N ALA A 314 14.81 -27.67 2.10
CA ALA A 314 15.38 -26.36 1.80
C ALA A 314 15.74 -26.20 0.31
N LEU A 315 16.25 -27.24 -0.34
CA LEU A 315 16.52 -27.24 -1.78
C LEU A 315 15.23 -27.17 -2.62
N ALA A 316 14.14 -27.80 -2.17
CA ALA A 316 12.84 -27.68 -2.83
C ALA A 316 12.28 -26.26 -2.71
N MET A 317 12.37 -25.66 -1.51
CA MET A 317 11.99 -24.26 -1.28
C MET A 317 12.82 -23.28 -2.11
N GLN A 318 14.12 -23.53 -2.26
CA GLN A 318 14.96 -22.71 -3.16
C GLN A 318 14.46 -22.80 -4.61
N ARG A 319 14.20 -24.00 -5.12
CA ARG A 319 13.67 -24.17 -6.50
C ARG A 319 12.31 -23.49 -6.68
N MET A 320 11.44 -23.52 -5.65
CA MET A 320 10.18 -22.80 -5.64
C MET A 320 10.42 -21.29 -5.76
N ALA A 321 11.28 -20.72 -4.92
CA ALA A 321 11.60 -19.28 -4.96
C ALA A 321 12.23 -18.85 -6.30
N ASP A 322 13.09 -19.67 -6.90
CA ASP A 322 13.66 -19.42 -8.23
C ASP A 322 12.56 -19.41 -9.32
N ALA A 323 11.62 -20.34 -9.28
CA ALA A 323 10.49 -20.42 -10.22
C ALA A 323 9.52 -19.24 -10.04
N ASP A 324 9.21 -18.88 -8.80
CA ASP A 324 8.34 -17.74 -8.46
C ASP A 324 8.93 -16.42 -8.97
N LEU A 325 10.24 -16.23 -8.85
CA LEU A 325 10.92 -15.03 -9.40
C LEU A 325 10.82 -14.98 -10.94
N ILE A 326 10.92 -16.12 -11.63
CA ILE A 326 10.75 -16.18 -13.09
C ILE A 326 9.32 -15.82 -13.47
N ALA A 327 8.33 -16.38 -12.78
CA ALA A 327 6.91 -16.08 -13.00
C ALA A 327 6.61 -14.59 -12.75
N MET A 328 7.15 -14.04 -11.66
CA MET A 328 6.98 -12.62 -11.31
C MET A 328 7.59 -11.70 -12.37
N ARG A 329 8.76 -12.03 -12.92
CA ARG A 329 9.36 -11.24 -14.02
C ARG A 329 8.46 -11.21 -15.26
N SER A 330 7.88 -12.35 -15.62
CA SER A 330 6.95 -12.43 -16.77
C SER A 330 5.68 -11.62 -16.51
N MET A 331 5.14 -11.66 -15.29
CA MET A 331 3.95 -10.90 -14.91
C MET A 331 4.22 -9.40 -14.93
N VAL A 332 5.32 -8.95 -14.31
CA VAL A 332 5.73 -7.54 -14.31
C VAL A 332 5.94 -7.00 -15.73
N ALA A 333 6.55 -7.78 -16.62
CA ALA A 333 6.70 -7.39 -18.02
C ALA A 333 5.34 -7.26 -18.74
N GLY A 334 4.43 -8.19 -18.49
CA GLY A 334 3.06 -8.13 -19.03
C GLY A 334 2.27 -6.92 -18.53
N GLU A 335 2.30 -6.66 -17.21
CA GLU A 335 1.65 -5.50 -16.59
C GLU A 335 2.18 -4.18 -17.15
N ALA A 336 3.49 -4.05 -17.30
CA ALA A 336 4.13 -2.84 -17.78
C ALA A 336 3.75 -2.54 -19.24
N LEU A 337 3.72 -3.56 -20.10
CA LEU A 337 3.27 -3.41 -21.50
C LEU A 337 1.78 -3.14 -21.58
N ALA A 338 0.94 -3.82 -20.79
CA ALA A 338 -0.50 -3.59 -20.76
C ALA A 338 -0.82 -2.14 -20.34
N ALA A 339 -0.18 -1.64 -19.30
CA ALA A 339 -0.35 -0.26 -18.84
C ALA A 339 0.10 0.77 -19.90
N ARG A 340 1.19 0.48 -20.63
CA ARG A 340 1.62 1.32 -21.74
C ARG A 340 0.59 1.39 -22.85
N GLU A 341 0.05 0.25 -23.27
CA GLU A 341 -0.95 0.20 -24.33
C GLU A 341 -2.27 0.86 -23.91
N GLU A 342 -2.62 0.78 -22.63
CA GLU A 342 -3.75 1.52 -22.05
C GLU A 342 -3.55 3.03 -22.19
N VAL A 343 -2.37 3.58 -21.84
CA VAL A 343 -2.06 4.99 -22.04
C VAL A 343 -2.22 5.38 -23.51
N ASN A 344 -1.66 4.61 -24.44
CA ASN A 344 -1.79 4.87 -25.88
C ASN A 344 -3.25 4.90 -26.35
N ALA A 345 -4.06 3.95 -25.89
CA ALA A 345 -5.46 3.82 -26.28
C ALA A 345 -6.28 5.02 -25.79
N VAL A 346 -6.20 5.35 -24.48
CA VAL A 346 -6.99 6.44 -23.91
C VAL A 346 -6.53 7.82 -24.40
N GLN A 347 -5.23 8.02 -24.65
CA GLN A 347 -4.72 9.26 -25.26
C GLN A 347 -5.22 9.44 -26.71
N THR A 348 -5.26 8.35 -27.47
CA THR A 348 -5.78 8.39 -28.84
C THR A 348 -7.27 8.74 -28.81
N GLN A 349 -8.05 8.13 -27.92
CA GLN A 349 -9.48 8.44 -27.75
C GLN A 349 -9.67 9.91 -27.33
N ALA A 350 -8.91 10.39 -26.32
CA ALA A 350 -8.98 11.78 -25.87
C ALA A 350 -8.69 12.78 -27.00
N ARG A 351 -7.71 12.46 -27.85
CA ARG A 351 -7.34 13.29 -29.00
C ARG A 351 -8.48 13.37 -30.04
N VAL A 352 -9.09 12.25 -30.37
CA VAL A 352 -10.22 12.19 -31.34
C VAL A 352 -11.43 12.93 -30.78
N LEU A 353 -11.80 12.70 -29.51
CA LEU A 353 -12.90 13.40 -28.85
C LEU A 353 -12.69 14.91 -28.91
N ARG A 354 -11.52 15.39 -28.50
CA ARG A 354 -11.21 16.83 -28.46
C ARG A 354 -11.11 17.46 -29.80
N ALA A 355 -10.47 16.81 -30.78
CA ALA A 355 -10.19 17.43 -32.09
C ALA A 355 -11.35 17.30 -33.11
N GLU A 356 -12.17 16.26 -32.97
CA GLU A 356 -13.15 15.95 -34.00
C GLU A 356 -14.60 15.86 -33.49
N VAL A 357 -14.84 15.15 -32.41
CA VAL A 357 -16.21 14.79 -32.02
C VAL A 357 -16.90 15.96 -31.32
N VAL A 358 -16.26 16.54 -30.29
CA VAL A 358 -16.82 17.68 -29.54
C VAL A 358 -17.11 18.89 -30.46
N PRO A 359 -16.18 19.35 -31.34
CA PRO A 359 -16.45 20.50 -32.19
C PRO A 359 -17.60 20.26 -33.17
N ARG A 360 -17.76 19.01 -33.64
CA ARG A 360 -18.89 18.68 -34.53
C ARG A 360 -20.23 18.65 -33.80
N ALA A 361 -20.24 18.16 -32.53
CA ALA A 361 -21.45 18.19 -31.71
C ALA A 361 -21.85 19.61 -31.31
N GLU A 362 -20.87 20.48 -31.01
CA GLU A 362 -21.11 21.92 -30.80
C GLU A 362 -21.72 22.60 -32.03
N ALA A 363 -21.13 22.39 -33.21
CA ALA A 363 -21.64 22.93 -34.45
C ALA A 363 -23.07 22.43 -34.79
N ALA A 364 -23.36 21.16 -34.51
CA ALA A 364 -24.70 20.59 -34.70
C ALA A 364 -25.72 21.23 -33.77
N THR A 365 -25.37 21.47 -32.49
CA THR A 365 -26.24 22.11 -31.51
C THR A 365 -26.48 23.58 -31.86
N GLU A 366 -25.45 24.29 -32.30
CA GLU A 366 -25.57 25.68 -32.75
C GLU A 366 -26.49 25.79 -33.99
N ALA A 367 -26.33 24.87 -34.96
CA ALA A 367 -27.20 24.82 -36.17
C ALA A 367 -28.66 24.51 -35.78
N ALA A 368 -28.91 23.61 -34.83
CA ALA A 368 -30.26 23.30 -34.36
C ALA A 368 -30.89 24.50 -33.64
N LEU A 369 -30.13 25.22 -32.81
CA LEU A 369 -30.56 26.45 -32.16
C LEU A 369 -30.91 27.56 -33.17
N ALA A 370 -30.07 27.79 -34.16
CA ALA A 370 -30.30 28.76 -35.19
C ALA A 370 -31.56 28.43 -36.01
N SER A 371 -31.75 27.17 -36.41
CA SER A 371 -32.95 26.69 -37.09
C SER A 371 -34.21 26.87 -36.27
N TYR A 372 -34.15 26.59 -34.97
CA TYR A 372 -35.26 26.81 -34.08
C TYR A 372 -35.58 28.30 -33.92
N ALA A 373 -34.57 29.14 -33.74
CA ALA A 373 -34.74 30.60 -33.61
C ALA A 373 -35.41 31.24 -34.87
N SER A 374 -35.04 30.75 -36.09
CA SER A 374 -35.64 31.21 -37.33
C SER A 374 -37.03 30.63 -37.65
N GLY A 375 -37.53 29.71 -36.83
CA GLY A 375 -38.83 29.08 -36.99
C GLY A 375 -38.85 27.91 -38.00
N GLN A 376 -37.70 27.49 -38.50
CA GLN A 376 -37.55 26.36 -39.40
C GLN A 376 -37.31 25.02 -38.72
N GLY A 377 -36.87 25.04 -37.43
CA GLY A 377 -36.58 23.87 -36.63
C GLY A 377 -37.64 23.62 -35.54
N THR A 378 -37.51 22.44 -34.87
CA THR A 378 -38.34 22.04 -33.73
C THR A 378 -37.54 22.12 -32.42
N LEU A 379 -38.22 22.37 -31.29
CA LEU A 379 -37.60 22.34 -29.97
C LEU A 379 -37.00 20.97 -29.68
N ILE A 380 -37.62 19.87 -30.14
CA ILE A 380 -37.13 18.52 -29.95
C ILE A 380 -35.73 18.36 -30.57
N ALA A 381 -35.52 18.87 -31.80
CA ALA A 381 -34.21 18.78 -32.46
C ALA A 381 -33.12 19.52 -31.64
N VAL A 382 -33.45 20.66 -31.03
CA VAL A 382 -32.51 21.39 -30.15
C VAL A 382 -32.17 20.57 -28.89
N ILE A 383 -33.20 20.04 -28.22
CA ILE A 383 -32.98 19.23 -26.99
C ILE A 383 -32.15 17.98 -27.28
N GLU A 384 -32.45 17.29 -28.41
CA GLU A 384 -31.68 16.09 -28.80
C GLU A 384 -30.22 16.42 -29.15
N SER A 385 -29.98 17.50 -29.90
CA SER A 385 -28.63 18.00 -30.19
C SER A 385 -27.86 18.39 -28.92
N ALA A 386 -28.53 19.11 -27.99
CA ALA A 386 -27.92 19.52 -26.74
C ALA A 386 -27.57 18.32 -25.86
N ARG A 387 -28.43 17.30 -25.80
CA ARG A 387 -28.13 16.03 -25.09
C ARG A 387 -26.96 15.29 -25.70
N ALA A 388 -26.91 15.18 -27.03
CA ALA A 388 -25.79 14.55 -27.74
C ALA A 388 -24.47 15.30 -27.47
N LEU A 389 -24.47 16.63 -27.50
CA LEU A 389 -23.31 17.44 -27.15
C LEU A 389 -22.85 17.16 -25.69
N TRP A 390 -23.79 17.16 -24.75
CA TRP A 390 -23.49 16.89 -23.35
C TRP A 390 -22.90 15.51 -23.13
N GLU A 391 -23.46 14.46 -23.77
CA GLU A 391 -22.94 13.09 -23.66
C GLU A 391 -21.47 13.03 -24.15
N VAL A 392 -21.18 13.70 -25.28
CA VAL A 392 -19.80 13.73 -25.81
C VAL A 392 -18.85 14.54 -24.94
N GLN A 393 -19.29 15.66 -24.36
CA GLN A 393 -18.49 16.46 -23.44
C GLN A 393 -18.24 15.69 -22.12
N ALA A 394 -19.25 14.97 -21.62
CA ALA A 394 -19.12 14.10 -20.46
C ALA A 394 -18.12 12.97 -20.74
N GLU A 395 -18.20 12.33 -21.91
CA GLU A 395 -17.24 11.31 -22.35
C GLU A 395 -15.83 11.89 -22.44
N GLN A 396 -15.65 13.09 -23.00
CA GLN A 396 -14.34 13.75 -23.04
C GLN A 396 -13.74 13.92 -21.64
N ILE A 397 -14.53 14.41 -20.66
CA ILE A 397 -14.05 14.58 -19.29
C ILE A 397 -13.65 13.24 -18.66
N MET A 398 -14.47 12.20 -18.84
CA MET A 398 -14.16 10.86 -18.34
C MET A 398 -12.88 10.29 -18.96
N VAL A 399 -12.70 10.44 -20.27
CA VAL A 399 -11.51 9.96 -20.97
C VAL A 399 -10.27 10.78 -20.58
N GLU A 400 -10.38 12.09 -20.37
CA GLU A 400 -9.27 12.92 -19.87
C GLU A 400 -8.83 12.50 -18.46
N ALA A 401 -9.76 12.16 -17.58
CA ALA A 401 -9.44 11.59 -16.26
C ALA A 401 -8.81 10.20 -16.39
N ALA A 402 -9.34 9.35 -17.28
CA ALA A 402 -8.78 8.02 -17.57
C ALA A 402 -7.34 8.09 -18.11
N VAL A 403 -6.98 9.14 -18.90
CA VAL A 403 -5.57 9.38 -19.29
C VAL A 403 -4.70 9.56 -18.04
N GLY A 404 -5.14 10.35 -17.07
CA GLY A 404 -4.40 10.56 -15.83
C GLY A 404 -4.25 9.27 -15.02
N GLU A 405 -5.31 8.48 -14.91
CA GLU A 405 -5.28 7.19 -14.24
C GLU A 405 -4.39 6.16 -14.95
N ALA A 406 -4.42 6.11 -16.29
CA ALA A 406 -3.58 5.23 -17.08
C ALA A 406 -2.09 5.57 -16.90
N TRP A 407 -1.74 6.85 -16.81
CA TRP A 407 -0.39 7.29 -16.49
C TRP A 407 0.01 6.90 -15.07
N ALA A 408 -0.88 7.04 -14.10
CA ALA A 408 -0.61 6.59 -12.72
C ALA A 408 -0.39 5.06 -12.65
N ASN A 409 -1.15 4.29 -13.43
CA ASN A 409 -0.99 2.84 -13.57
C ASN A 409 0.37 2.49 -14.24
N LEU A 410 0.77 3.22 -15.27
CA LEU A 410 2.05 3.01 -15.94
C LEU A 410 3.23 3.31 -15.00
N ASP A 411 3.18 4.40 -14.25
CA ASP A 411 4.20 4.74 -13.25
C ASP A 411 4.31 3.64 -12.18
N ARG A 412 3.17 3.14 -11.69
CA ARG A 412 3.16 2.00 -10.76
C ARG A 412 3.73 0.73 -11.39
N ALA A 413 3.36 0.45 -12.65
CA ALA A 413 3.81 -0.74 -13.38
C ALA A 413 5.31 -0.69 -13.73
N THR A 414 5.89 0.47 -13.90
CA THR A 414 7.33 0.67 -14.13
C THR A 414 8.13 0.87 -12.84
N GLY A 415 7.46 1.08 -11.70
CA GLY A 415 8.12 1.40 -10.44
C GLY A 415 8.75 2.79 -10.41
N THR A 416 8.29 3.69 -11.28
CA THR A 416 8.81 5.06 -11.38
C THR A 416 7.80 6.03 -10.78
N LEU A 417 8.27 6.94 -9.94
CA LEU A 417 7.50 8.10 -9.51
C LEU A 417 7.89 9.25 -10.44
N ARG A 418 7.12 9.46 -11.51
CA ARG A 418 7.33 10.68 -12.30
C ARG A 418 7.00 11.89 -11.45
N GLU A 419 7.96 12.78 -11.27
CA GLU A 419 7.66 14.14 -10.87
C GLU A 419 6.96 14.79 -12.07
N VAL A 420 5.67 15.10 -11.91
CA VAL A 420 4.95 15.93 -12.88
C VAL A 420 5.74 17.23 -12.97
N SER A 421 6.34 17.48 -14.14
CA SER A 421 7.19 18.65 -14.39
C SER A 421 6.47 19.91 -13.96
N ARG A 422 7.22 20.76 -13.23
CA ARG A 422 6.79 22.08 -12.74
C ARG A 422 6.36 22.99 -13.88
#